data_115f3460f7b7fd919e94e8bc5f2d3929
#
_entry.id   115f3460f7b7fd919e94e8bc5f2d3929
#
_cell.length_a   1.000
_cell.length_b   1.000
_cell.length_c   1.000
_cell.angle_alpha   90.00
_cell.angle_beta   90.00
_cell.angle_gamma   90.00
#
_symmetry.space_group_name_H-M   'P 1'
#
loop_
_entity.id
_entity.type
_entity.pdbx_description
1 polymer ?
#
loop_
_entity_poly.entity_id
_entity_poly.type
_entity_poly.pdbx_seq_one_letter_code
_entity_poly.pdbx_strand_id
1 'polypeptide(L)'
;MTQTPHGIAVITGAASGFGLEASRIAARRGMKVVMADVQPDALELAAREVRALGAEVLARRTDVSRSAEVEALAESTLHGFGVPSFVFNNAGVGCGGLIWEHTREEWDWIIGVNLMGVAHGVRCFTPAMLEAARADRRYRGHIVNTASMAGLLNAPNMGLYNASKHAVVSMTETLYQDLALVTDQVRAHVLCPYFVPTAIHLSERNRPAGVVAGRPTRSQAIAQAMSEKAVTRGKVSAADVARFVFDAMDEDRFYVFSHPKALSNVQRRMEDVLLIRNPSDPFSERQEVGEQLRSALRAQD
;
A
#
# COMPACT_ATOMS: atom_id res chain seq x y z
N MET A 1 4.89 -22.34 17.73
CA MET A 1 4.73 -20.87 17.53
C MET A 1 6.10 -20.24 17.70
N THR A 2 6.84 -20.04 16.62
CA THR A 2 8.14 -19.38 16.65
C THR A 2 7.88 -17.88 16.64
N GLN A 3 7.91 -17.24 17.82
CA GLN A 3 7.97 -15.78 17.91
C GLN A 3 9.20 -15.32 17.16
N THR A 4 9.01 -14.46 16.16
CA THR A 4 10.10 -13.69 15.55
C THR A 4 10.71 -12.84 16.66
N PRO A 5 11.96 -13.08 17.10
CA PRO A 5 12.48 -12.38 18.27
C PRO A 5 12.81 -10.95 17.90
N HIS A 6 12.42 -10.01 18.75
CA HIS A 6 12.92 -8.62 18.87
C HIS A 6 13.50 -8.02 17.58
N GLY A 7 12.69 -7.90 16.54
CA GLY A 7 13.09 -7.32 15.27
C GLY A 7 12.82 -5.80 15.22
N ILE A 8 13.14 -5.22 14.08
CA ILE A 8 12.87 -3.81 13.78
C ILE A 8 11.85 -3.77 12.64
N ALA A 9 10.75 -3.05 12.85
CA ALA A 9 9.73 -2.79 11.84
C ALA A 9 9.88 -1.37 11.29
N VAL A 10 9.97 -1.22 9.98
CA VAL A 10 9.90 0.08 9.28
C VAL A 10 8.58 0.15 8.55
N ILE A 11 7.75 1.15 8.85
CA ILE A 11 6.39 1.25 8.34
C ILE A 11 6.15 2.65 7.79
N THR A 12 5.82 2.75 6.50
CA THR A 12 5.42 4.01 5.85
C THR A 12 3.90 4.16 5.83
N GLY A 13 3.39 5.41 5.84
CA GLY A 13 1.96 5.67 6.03
C GLY A 13 1.50 5.25 7.43
N ALA A 14 2.36 5.42 8.43
CA ALA A 14 2.19 4.87 9.78
C ALA A 14 1.28 5.70 10.69
N ALA A 15 0.85 6.89 10.26
CA ALA A 15 -0.01 7.75 11.06
C ALA A 15 -1.48 7.30 11.11
N SER A 16 -1.92 6.40 10.23
CA SER A 16 -3.32 5.96 10.15
C SER A 16 -3.48 4.60 9.48
N GLY A 17 -4.70 4.06 9.47
CA GLY A 17 -5.10 2.88 8.71
C GLY A 17 -4.21 1.66 8.96
N PHE A 18 -3.83 0.95 7.89
CA PHE A 18 -3.04 -0.27 7.99
C PHE A 18 -1.66 -0.06 8.63
N GLY A 19 -1.02 1.07 8.32
CA GLY A 19 0.30 1.40 8.86
C GLY A 19 0.29 1.57 10.37
N LEU A 20 -0.70 2.29 10.93
CA LEU A 20 -0.85 2.45 12.36
C LEU A 20 -1.17 1.11 13.04
N GLU A 21 -2.10 0.33 12.48
CA GLU A 21 -2.44 -0.98 13.06
C GLU A 21 -1.26 -1.96 13.00
N ALA A 22 -0.49 -1.95 11.90
CA ALA A 22 0.73 -2.75 11.80
C ALA A 22 1.78 -2.30 12.82
N SER A 23 1.90 -0.99 13.08
CA SER A 23 2.80 -0.44 14.12
C SER A 23 2.40 -0.92 15.51
N ARG A 24 1.09 -0.96 15.82
CA ARG A 24 0.56 -1.50 17.08
C ARG A 24 0.84 -2.99 17.24
N ILE A 25 0.69 -3.78 16.16
CA ILE A 25 0.99 -5.22 16.19
C ILE A 25 2.49 -5.45 16.35
N ALA A 26 3.35 -4.71 15.63
CA ALA A 26 4.80 -4.79 15.76
C ALA A 26 5.24 -4.48 17.21
N ALA A 27 4.70 -3.44 17.82
CA ALA A 27 4.96 -3.09 19.21
C ALA A 27 4.57 -4.22 20.17
N ARG A 28 3.38 -4.81 20.02
CA ARG A 28 2.92 -5.94 20.85
C ARG A 28 3.74 -7.21 20.64
N ARG A 29 4.38 -7.36 19.48
CA ARG A 29 5.34 -8.43 19.19
C ARG A 29 6.75 -8.15 19.75
N GLY A 30 6.95 -7.02 20.49
CA GLY A 30 8.22 -6.64 21.08
C GLY A 30 9.25 -6.07 20.09
N MET A 31 8.80 -5.66 18.89
CA MET A 31 9.67 -5.04 17.89
C MET A 31 9.93 -3.57 18.22
N LYS A 32 11.10 -3.06 17.86
CA LYS A 32 11.33 -1.62 17.70
C LYS A 32 10.59 -1.15 16.46
N VAL A 33 9.98 0.03 16.50
CA VAL A 33 9.13 0.52 15.41
C VAL A 33 9.62 1.84 14.86
N VAL A 34 9.94 1.86 13.57
CA VAL A 34 10.21 3.08 12.81
C VAL A 34 8.94 3.45 12.05
N MET A 35 8.37 4.59 12.41
CA MET A 35 7.12 5.09 11.85
C MET A 35 7.40 6.29 10.94
N ALA A 36 6.96 6.22 9.70
CA ALA A 36 7.12 7.27 8.71
C ALA A 36 5.77 7.67 8.11
N ASP A 37 5.50 8.97 8.04
CA ASP A 37 4.30 9.53 7.39
C ASP A 37 4.58 10.95 6.92
N VAL A 38 3.81 11.44 5.96
CA VAL A 38 3.91 12.82 5.48
C VAL A 38 3.24 13.83 6.41
N GLN A 39 2.31 13.37 7.27
CA GLN A 39 1.52 14.17 8.21
C GLN A 39 2.19 14.22 9.60
N PRO A 40 2.95 15.26 9.95
CA PRO A 40 3.79 15.25 11.16
C PRO A 40 2.97 15.17 12.45
N ASP A 41 1.87 15.90 12.57
CA ASP A 41 1.05 15.93 13.79
C ASP A 41 0.36 14.59 14.03
N ALA A 42 -0.24 14.02 12.98
CA ALA A 42 -0.87 12.70 13.06
C ALA A 42 0.15 11.59 13.34
N LEU A 43 1.36 11.70 12.79
CA LEU A 43 2.45 10.77 13.04
C LEU A 43 2.89 10.81 14.50
N GLU A 44 3.06 12.00 15.10
CA GLU A 44 3.46 12.11 16.50
C GLU A 44 2.38 11.58 17.44
N LEU A 45 1.10 11.82 17.17
CA LEU A 45 0.00 11.22 17.93
C LEU A 45 0.04 9.69 17.87
N ALA A 46 0.17 9.14 16.68
CA ALA A 46 0.28 7.69 16.45
C ALA A 46 1.53 7.10 17.14
N ALA A 47 2.66 7.80 17.09
CA ALA A 47 3.88 7.35 17.73
C ALA A 47 3.78 7.32 19.28
N ARG A 48 3.05 8.27 19.87
CA ARG A 48 2.75 8.24 21.33
C ARG A 48 1.93 7.02 21.72
N GLU A 49 0.93 6.68 20.92
CA GLU A 49 0.11 5.48 21.15
C GLU A 49 0.97 4.20 21.07
N VAL A 50 1.87 4.12 20.08
CA VAL A 50 2.74 2.94 19.90
C VAL A 50 3.78 2.85 21.02
N ARG A 51 4.35 3.98 21.47
CA ARG A 51 5.24 4.03 22.66
C ARG A 51 4.52 3.58 23.93
N ALA A 52 3.26 3.93 24.10
CA ALA A 52 2.45 3.52 25.27
C ALA A 52 2.23 1.99 25.31
N LEU A 53 2.43 1.27 24.19
CA LEU A 53 2.44 -0.20 24.14
C LEU A 53 3.78 -0.81 24.57
N GLY A 54 4.77 0.03 24.96
CA GLY A 54 6.09 -0.41 25.43
C GLY A 54 7.16 -0.52 24.36
N ALA A 55 6.87 -0.13 23.10
CA ALA A 55 7.86 -0.18 22.02
C ALA A 55 8.79 1.03 22.02
N GLU A 56 10.06 0.81 21.65
CA GLU A 56 10.97 1.86 21.26
C GLU A 56 10.56 2.36 19.86
N VAL A 57 10.27 3.67 19.72
CA VAL A 57 9.71 4.23 18.48
C VAL A 57 10.56 5.39 17.97
N LEU A 58 11.01 5.28 16.72
CA LEU A 58 11.55 6.37 15.92
C LEU A 58 10.46 6.86 14.97
N ALA A 59 9.98 8.08 15.17
CA ALA A 59 9.01 8.71 14.27
C ALA A 59 9.71 9.75 13.38
N ARG A 60 9.52 9.66 12.06
CA ARG A 60 10.15 10.59 11.12
C ARG A 60 9.15 11.02 10.04
N ARG A 61 8.91 12.33 9.93
CA ARG A 61 8.16 12.88 8.79
C ARG A 61 8.90 12.51 7.50
N THR A 62 8.19 11.85 6.56
CA THR A 62 8.77 11.36 5.32
C THR A 62 7.74 11.42 4.19
N ASP A 63 8.05 12.14 3.15
CA ASP A 63 7.35 12.07 1.87
C ASP A 63 8.00 10.98 1.02
N VAL A 64 7.31 9.84 0.87
CA VAL A 64 7.85 8.67 0.17
C VAL A 64 8.05 8.90 -1.33
N SER A 65 7.40 9.92 -1.92
CA SER A 65 7.61 10.29 -3.32
C SER A 65 9.01 10.88 -3.58
N ARG A 66 9.70 11.29 -2.50
CA ARG A 66 11.02 11.93 -2.54
C ARG A 66 12.11 10.96 -2.12
N SER A 67 12.91 10.49 -3.09
CA SER A 67 14.00 9.53 -2.85
C SER A 67 14.90 9.92 -1.66
N ALA A 68 15.32 11.19 -1.61
CA ALA A 68 16.19 11.68 -0.54
C ALA A 68 15.57 11.57 0.87
N GLU A 69 14.24 11.70 1.00
CA GLU A 69 13.57 11.55 2.29
C GLU A 69 13.50 10.08 2.73
N VAL A 70 13.33 9.14 1.79
CA VAL A 70 13.37 7.70 2.10
C VAL A 70 14.80 7.23 2.39
N GLU A 71 15.80 7.76 1.68
CA GLU A 71 17.22 7.54 2.01
C GLU A 71 17.56 8.00 3.42
N ALA A 72 17.13 9.20 3.81
CA ALA A 72 17.31 9.73 5.16
C ALA A 72 16.53 8.93 6.24
N LEU A 73 15.37 8.33 5.88
CA LEU A 73 14.65 7.40 6.75
C LEU A 73 15.47 6.12 6.97
N ALA A 74 16.00 5.55 5.88
CA ALA A 74 16.82 4.34 5.94
C ALA A 74 18.10 4.58 6.75
N GLU A 75 18.81 5.68 6.51
CA GLU A 75 19.98 6.06 7.28
C GLU A 75 19.68 6.19 8.79
N SER A 76 18.62 6.90 9.14
CA SER A 76 18.19 7.06 10.53
C SER A 76 17.83 5.72 11.18
N THR A 77 17.21 4.82 10.41
CA THR A 77 16.86 3.47 10.88
C THR A 77 18.11 2.65 11.17
N LEU A 78 19.01 2.57 10.19
CA LEU A 78 20.22 1.75 10.29
C LEU A 78 21.15 2.21 11.40
N HIS A 79 21.33 3.54 11.58
CA HIS A 79 22.15 4.10 12.65
C HIS A 79 21.49 4.00 14.04
N GLY A 80 20.17 4.26 14.12
CA GLY A 80 19.46 4.31 15.40
C GLY A 80 19.07 2.95 15.94
N PHE A 81 18.58 2.06 15.10
CA PHE A 81 18.02 0.77 15.50
C PHE A 81 18.74 -0.43 14.90
N GLY A 82 19.37 -0.29 13.74
CA GLY A 82 20.01 -1.38 13.01
C GLY A 82 19.19 -1.85 11.81
N VAL A 83 19.49 -3.05 11.32
CA VAL A 83 18.86 -3.61 10.11
C VAL A 83 17.43 -4.09 10.41
N PRO A 84 16.41 -3.62 9.66
CA PRO A 84 15.05 -4.04 9.88
C PRO A 84 14.83 -5.50 9.48
N SER A 85 14.00 -6.21 10.24
CA SER A 85 13.46 -7.53 9.88
C SER A 85 12.09 -7.45 9.22
N PHE A 86 11.43 -6.28 9.27
CA PHE A 86 10.16 -6.04 8.61
C PHE A 86 10.15 -4.64 8.00
N VAL A 87 9.92 -4.56 6.69
CA VAL A 87 9.71 -3.31 5.95
C VAL A 87 8.33 -3.32 5.33
N PHE A 88 7.48 -2.39 5.73
CA PHE A 88 6.13 -2.24 5.21
C PHE A 88 6.00 -0.95 4.40
N ASN A 89 6.18 -1.06 3.08
CA ASN A 89 5.96 0.02 2.12
C ASN A 89 4.43 0.17 1.92
N ASN A 90 3.80 0.93 2.81
CA ASN A 90 2.36 1.01 2.90
C ASN A 90 1.79 2.39 2.54
N ALA A 91 2.57 3.46 2.61
CA ALA A 91 2.11 4.79 2.21
C ALA A 91 1.48 4.78 0.82
N GLY A 92 0.32 5.40 0.70
CA GLY A 92 -0.42 5.42 -0.56
C GLY A 92 -1.54 6.44 -0.55
N VAL A 93 -1.93 6.87 -1.75
CA VAL A 93 -3.01 7.83 -2.01
C VAL A 93 -3.97 7.27 -3.04
N GLY A 94 -5.26 7.61 -2.90
CA GLY A 94 -6.31 7.24 -3.84
C GLY A 94 -6.61 8.39 -4.80
N CYS A 95 -7.00 8.04 -6.01
CA CYS A 95 -7.59 8.96 -6.98
C CYS A 95 -8.61 8.21 -7.83
N GLY A 96 -9.48 8.95 -8.48
CA GLY A 96 -10.39 8.45 -9.50
C GLY A 96 -10.72 9.55 -10.50
N GLY A 97 -11.31 9.17 -11.61
CA GLY A 97 -11.59 10.01 -12.76
C GLY A 97 -11.34 9.26 -14.07
N LEU A 98 -11.84 9.77 -15.18
CA LEU A 98 -11.55 9.22 -16.49
C LEU A 98 -10.06 9.42 -16.80
N ILE A 99 -9.42 8.39 -17.32
CA ILE A 99 -7.96 8.32 -17.40
C ILE A 99 -7.32 9.48 -18.17
N TRP A 100 -8.01 10.02 -19.16
CA TRP A 100 -7.55 11.15 -19.98
C TRP A 100 -7.81 12.54 -19.39
N GLU A 101 -8.51 12.63 -18.25
CA GLU A 101 -8.82 13.89 -17.57
C GLU A 101 -7.79 14.26 -16.49
N HIS A 102 -6.93 13.29 -16.11
CA HIS A 102 -5.89 13.53 -15.11
C HIS A 102 -4.79 14.45 -15.64
N THR A 103 -4.43 15.44 -14.83
CA THR A 103 -3.31 16.33 -15.15
C THR A 103 -1.97 15.62 -14.98
N ARG A 104 -0.90 16.21 -15.57
CA ARG A 104 0.45 15.70 -15.40
C ARG A 104 0.86 15.66 -13.94
N GLU A 105 0.52 16.70 -13.19
CA GLU A 105 0.84 16.81 -11.75
C GLU A 105 0.14 15.74 -10.93
N GLU A 106 -1.08 15.34 -11.29
CA GLU A 106 -1.78 14.22 -10.69
C GLU A 106 -1.09 12.89 -10.99
N TRP A 107 -0.65 12.68 -12.24
CA TRP A 107 0.15 11.52 -12.61
C TRP A 107 1.45 11.47 -11.81
N ASP A 108 2.20 12.58 -11.76
CA ASP A 108 3.47 12.67 -11.03
C ASP A 108 3.27 12.38 -9.53
N TRP A 109 2.24 12.93 -8.92
CA TRP A 109 1.92 12.70 -7.50
C TRP A 109 1.53 11.25 -7.22
N ILE A 110 0.55 10.71 -7.94
CA ILE A 110 0.02 9.35 -7.68
C ILE A 110 1.08 8.28 -7.94
N ILE A 111 1.81 8.38 -9.04
CA ILE A 111 2.92 7.47 -9.35
C ILE A 111 4.07 7.68 -8.36
N GLY A 112 4.39 8.92 -8.02
CA GLY A 112 5.42 9.25 -7.04
C GLY A 112 5.18 8.61 -5.69
N VAL A 113 3.96 8.67 -5.17
CA VAL A 113 3.62 8.07 -3.86
C VAL A 113 3.43 6.56 -3.98
N ASN A 114 2.52 6.10 -4.86
CA ASN A 114 2.06 4.71 -4.86
C ASN A 114 3.09 3.73 -5.42
N LEU A 115 3.89 4.13 -6.40
CA LEU A 115 4.87 3.27 -7.05
C LEU A 115 6.30 3.62 -6.61
N MET A 116 6.72 4.88 -6.83
CA MET A 116 8.10 5.27 -6.51
C MET A 116 8.39 5.20 -5.01
N GLY A 117 7.42 5.53 -4.16
CA GLY A 117 7.55 5.35 -2.71
C GLY A 117 7.87 3.91 -2.31
N VAL A 118 7.20 2.94 -2.94
CA VAL A 118 7.49 1.50 -2.74
C VAL A 118 8.88 1.15 -3.30
N ALA A 119 9.20 1.61 -4.52
CA ALA A 119 10.50 1.38 -5.15
C ALA A 119 11.66 1.95 -4.31
N HIS A 120 11.49 3.15 -3.73
CA HIS A 120 12.48 3.76 -2.83
C HIS A 120 12.69 2.90 -1.58
N GLY A 121 11.61 2.43 -0.93
CA GLY A 121 11.70 1.56 0.23
C GLY A 121 12.44 0.25 -0.08
N VAL A 122 12.07 -0.42 -1.17
CA VAL A 122 12.76 -1.63 -1.65
C VAL A 122 14.25 -1.36 -1.88
N ARG A 123 14.58 -0.30 -2.63
CA ARG A 123 15.97 0.06 -2.95
C ARG A 123 16.81 0.39 -1.72
N CYS A 124 16.23 1.10 -0.74
CA CYS A 124 16.98 1.57 0.42
C CYS A 124 17.22 0.48 1.48
N PHE A 125 16.27 -0.44 1.67
CA PHE A 125 16.36 -1.40 2.75
C PHE A 125 16.83 -2.79 2.33
N THR A 126 16.52 -3.25 1.10
CA THR A 126 16.88 -4.60 0.66
C THR A 126 18.36 -4.90 0.74
N PRO A 127 19.30 -4.02 0.32
CA PRO A 127 20.72 -4.31 0.40
C PRO A 127 21.21 -4.62 1.82
N ALA A 128 20.82 -3.81 2.80
CA ALA A 128 21.20 -4.03 4.20
C ALA A 128 20.58 -5.32 4.77
N MET A 129 19.33 -5.66 4.39
CA MET A 129 18.70 -6.92 4.77
C MET A 129 19.42 -8.14 4.19
N LEU A 130 19.90 -8.05 2.94
CA LEU A 130 20.71 -9.10 2.31
C LEU A 130 22.07 -9.27 2.98
N GLU A 131 22.71 -8.18 3.40
CA GLU A 131 23.97 -8.24 4.17
C GLU A 131 23.76 -8.91 5.53
N ALA A 132 22.70 -8.54 6.25
CA ALA A 132 22.35 -9.17 7.52
C ALA A 132 22.06 -10.67 7.35
N ALA A 133 21.38 -11.06 6.27
CA ALA A 133 21.11 -12.47 5.94
C ALA A 133 22.41 -13.26 5.68
N ARG A 134 23.40 -12.65 5.02
CA ARG A 134 24.72 -13.26 4.81
C ARG A 134 25.51 -13.40 6.11
N ALA A 135 25.37 -12.42 7.01
CA ALA A 135 26.10 -12.37 8.29
C ALA A 135 25.52 -13.30 9.36
N ASP A 136 24.21 -13.48 9.40
CA ASP A 136 23.54 -14.35 10.37
C ASP A 136 22.49 -15.26 9.71
N ARG A 137 22.74 -16.56 9.76
CA ARG A 137 21.81 -17.58 9.23
C ARG A 137 20.44 -17.60 9.91
N ARG A 138 20.32 -17.03 11.11
CA ARG A 138 19.04 -16.91 11.85
C ARG A 138 18.24 -15.68 11.45
N TYR A 139 18.88 -14.71 10.77
CA TYR A 139 18.15 -13.53 10.29
C TYR A 139 17.00 -13.94 9.38
N ARG A 140 15.86 -13.31 9.56
CA ARG A 140 14.68 -13.43 8.66
C ARG A 140 14.16 -12.03 8.39
N GLY A 141 14.00 -11.71 7.11
CA GLY A 141 13.54 -10.40 6.66
C GLY A 141 12.27 -10.51 5.81
N HIS A 142 11.36 -9.57 6.01
CA HIS A 142 10.12 -9.49 5.26
C HIS A 142 9.93 -8.08 4.68
N ILE A 143 9.67 -8.00 3.38
CA ILE A 143 9.32 -6.77 2.68
C ILE A 143 7.89 -6.92 2.21
N VAL A 144 6.99 -6.08 2.72
CA VAL A 144 5.57 -6.08 2.33
C VAL A 144 5.26 -4.79 1.59
N ASN A 145 4.69 -4.92 0.40
CA ASN A 145 4.30 -3.78 -0.44
C ASN A 145 2.79 -3.71 -0.57
N THR A 146 2.21 -2.54 -0.28
CA THR A 146 0.76 -2.32 -0.40
C THR A 146 0.38 -1.97 -1.83
N ALA A 147 -0.14 -2.96 -2.55
CA ALA A 147 -0.85 -2.77 -3.81
C ALA A 147 -2.34 -2.46 -3.55
N SER A 148 -3.24 -3.18 -4.17
CA SER A 148 -4.70 -3.14 -4.04
C SER A 148 -5.30 -4.25 -4.89
N MET A 149 -6.57 -4.58 -4.70
CA MET A 149 -7.34 -5.31 -5.73
C MET A 149 -7.37 -4.56 -7.07
N ALA A 150 -7.22 -3.22 -7.06
CA ALA A 150 -6.99 -2.39 -8.25
C ALA A 150 -5.64 -2.65 -8.93
N GLY A 151 -4.75 -3.42 -8.34
CA GLY A 151 -3.53 -3.95 -8.97
C GLY A 151 -3.74 -5.27 -9.74
N LEU A 152 -4.93 -5.86 -9.62
CA LEU A 152 -5.32 -7.09 -10.28
C LEU A 152 -6.60 -6.93 -11.13
N LEU A 153 -7.34 -5.84 -10.91
CA LEU A 153 -8.59 -5.50 -11.58
C LEU A 153 -8.51 -4.11 -12.20
N ASN A 154 -9.25 -3.87 -13.28
CA ASN A 154 -9.28 -2.59 -14.00
C ASN A 154 -10.67 -1.97 -13.92
N ALA A 155 -11.06 -1.49 -12.73
CA ALA A 155 -12.33 -0.78 -12.58
C ALA A 155 -12.32 0.51 -13.43
N PRO A 156 -13.40 0.80 -14.19
CA PRO A 156 -13.51 2.06 -14.92
C PRO A 156 -13.54 3.24 -13.97
N ASN A 157 -13.19 4.42 -14.46
CA ASN A 157 -13.10 5.67 -13.69
C ASN A 157 -12.05 5.66 -12.55
N MET A 158 -11.04 4.77 -12.67
CA MET A 158 -9.93 4.61 -11.72
C MET A 158 -8.58 4.35 -12.43
N GLY A 159 -8.44 4.74 -13.70
CA GLY A 159 -7.34 4.30 -14.56
C GLY A 159 -5.95 4.60 -14.00
N LEU A 160 -5.70 5.81 -13.52
CA LEU A 160 -4.42 6.21 -12.93
C LEU A 160 -4.09 5.39 -11.67
N TYR A 161 -5.06 5.21 -10.77
CA TYR A 161 -4.88 4.39 -9.58
C TYR A 161 -4.63 2.92 -9.94
N ASN A 162 -5.42 2.35 -10.86
CA ASN A 162 -5.22 0.98 -11.34
C ASN A 162 -3.79 0.79 -11.88
N ALA A 163 -3.32 1.70 -12.75
CA ALA A 163 -1.97 1.63 -13.32
C ALA A 163 -0.88 1.63 -12.22
N SER A 164 -1.01 2.54 -11.23
CA SER A 164 -0.05 2.60 -10.12
C SER A 164 0.00 1.30 -9.31
N LYS A 165 -1.16 0.68 -9.06
CA LYS A 165 -1.25 -0.54 -8.22
C LYS A 165 -0.90 -1.83 -8.98
N HIS A 166 -1.16 -1.90 -10.30
CA HIS A 166 -0.65 -2.97 -11.16
C HIS A 166 0.88 -2.98 -11.19
N ALA A 167 1.50 -1.80 -11.30
CA ALA A 167 2.95 -1.67 -11.28
C ALA A 167 3.56 -2.18 -9.94
N VAL A 168 2.91 -1.90 -8.80
CA VAL A 168 3.34 -2.43 -7.50
C VAL A 168 3.23 -3.95 -7.43
N VAL A 169 2.16 -4.55 -7.96
CA VAL A 169 2.03 -6.03 -8.01
C VAL A 169 3.18 -6.60 -8.83
N SER A 170 3.37 -6.14 -10.07
CA SER A 170 4.43 -6.62 -10.97
C SER A 170 5.82 -6.48 -10.35
N MET A 171 6.13 -5.31 -9.77
CA MET A 171 7.42 -5.07 -9.11
C MET A 171 7.62 -6.01 -7.90
N THR A 172 6.57 -6.30 -7.13
CA THR A 172 6.69 -7.16 -5.95
C THR A 172 6.82 -8.63 -6.32
N GLU A 173 6.13 -9.08 -7.37
CA GLU A 173 6.31 -10.43 -7.95
C GLU A 173 7.74 -10.63 -8.46
N THR A 174 8.29 -9.62 -9.16
CA THR A 174 9.68 -9.64 -9.60
C THR A 174 10.64 -9.66 -8.39
N LEU A 175 10.41 -8.80 -7.38
CA LEU A 175 11.23 -8.80 -6.17
C LEU A 175 11.22 -10.16 -5.46
N TYR A 176 10.07 -10.85 -5.40
CA TYR A 176 9.99 -12.20 -4.83
C TYR A 176 10.90 -13.19 -5.58
N GLN A 177 10.87 -13.17 -6.92
CA GLN A 177 11.70 -14.02 -7.74
C GLN A 177 13.20 -13.66 -7.61
N ASP A 178 13.53 -12.37 -7.65
CA ASP A 178 14.92 -11.90 -7.53
C ASP A 178 15.52 -12.28 -6.16
N LEU A 179 14.75 -12.14 -5.08
CA LEU A 179 15.20 -12.57 -3.75
C LEU A 179 15.44 -14.08 -3.71
N ALA A 180 14.58 -14.88 -4.31
CA ALA A 180 14.74 -16.32 -4.35
C ALA A 180 16.02 -16.78 -5.11
N LEU A 181 16.55 -15.96 -6.01
CA LEU A 181 17.82 -16.23 -6.68
C LEU A 181 19.05 -16.04 -5.78
N VAL A 182 18.94 -15.24 -4.72
CA VAL A 182 20.10 -14.79 -3.93
C VAL A 182 20.03 -15.15 -2.44
N THR A 183 18.83 -15.47 -1.91
CA THR A 183 18.64 -15.79 -0.49
C THR A 183 17.33 -16.57 -0.25
N ASP A 184 17.30 -17.35 0.82
CA ASP A 184 16.10 -17.96 1.39
C ASP A 184 15.64 -17.28 2.70
N GLN A 185 16.34 -16.21 3.13
CA GLN A 185 16.15 -15.56 4.42
C GLN A 185 15.36 -14.25 4.33
N VAL A 186 15.25 -13.64 3.14
CA VAL A 186 14.48 -12.42 2.91
C VAL A 186 13.33 -12.72 1.95
N ARG A 187 12.11 -12.38 2.36
CA ARG A 187 10.88 -12.66 1.61
C ARG A 187 10.15 -11.38 1.23
N ALA A 188 9.50 -11.41 0.08
CA ALA A 188 8.61 -10.34 -0.36
C ALA A 188 7.15 -10.80 -0.29
N HIS A 189 6.24 -9.87 0.02
CA HIS A 189 4.80 -10.09 0.08
C HIS A 189 4.07 -8.91 -0.56
N VAL A 190 2.94 -9.16 -1.21
CA VAL A 190 2.09 -8.11 -1.78
C VAL A 190 0.73 -8.08 -1.08
N LEU A 191 0.41 -6.95 -0.47
CA LEU A 191 -0.88 -6.71 0.14
C LEU A 191 -1.85 -6.12 -0.91
N CYS A 192 -2.92 -6.84 -1.19
CA CYS A 192 -3.97 -6.46 -2.15
C CYS A 192 -5.31 -6.25 -1.43
N PRO A 193 -5.50 -5.13 -0.70
CA PRO A 193 -6.76 -4.85 -0.04
C PRO A 193 -7.84 -4.45 -1.05
N TYR A 194 -9.10 -4.76 -0.71
CA TYR A 194 -10.28 -4.22 -1.36
C TYR A 194 -10.79 -3.00 -0.59
N PHE A 195 -12.09 -2.74 -0.52
CA PHE A 195 -12.64 -1.63 0.23
C PHE A 195 -12.60 -1.89 1.74
N VAL A 196 -11.73 -1.16 2.43
CA VAL A 196 -11.54 -1.24 3.89
C VAL A 196 -11.67 0.16 4.47
N PRO A 197 -12.40 0.34 5.60
CA PRO A 197 -12.53 1.64 6.25
C PRO A 197 -11.17 2.20 6.68
N THR A 198 -10.68 3.16 5.90
CA THR A 198 -9.45 3.92 6.12
C THR A 198 -9.66 5.35 5.63
N ALA A 199 -8.70 6.22 5.86
CA ALA A 199 -8.75 7.60 5.39
C ALA A 199 -8.26 7.78 3.92
N ILE A 200 -8.20 6.71 3.12
CA ILE A 200 -7.71 6.80 1.73
C ILE A 200 -8.59 7.67 0.84
N HIS A 201 -9.89 7.74 1.10
CA HIS A 201 -10.81 8.62 0.38
C HIS A 201 -10.56 10.12 0.68
N LEU A 202 -9.76 10.44 1.69
CA LEU A 202 -9.34 11.80 2.04
C LEU A 202 -7.91 12.10 1.55
N SER A 203 -7.44 11.46 0.48
CA SER A 203 -6.06 11.56 -0.02
C SER A 203 -5.64 12.99 -0.38
N GLU A 204 -6.59 13.85 -0.77
CA GLU A 204 -6.31 15.26 -1.11
C GLU A 204 -5.60 16.04 0.01
N ARG A 205 -5.79 15.66 1.28
CA ARG A 205 -5.06 16.25 2.41
C ARG A 205 -3.54 16.05 2.34
N ASN A 206 -3.09 15.06 1.55
CA ASN A 206 -1.68 14.72 1.35
C ASN A 206 -1.12 15.26 0.04
N ARG A 207 -1.88 16.09 -0.71
CA ARG A 207 -1.40 16.71 -1.94
C ARG A 207 -0.21 17.61 -1.64
N PRO A 208 0.90 17.51 -2.41
CA PRO A 208 2.07 18.34 -2.16
C PRO A 208 1.77 19.84 -2.21
N ALA A 209 2.39 20.61 -1.32
CA ALA A 209 2.30 22.07 -1.36
C ALA A 209 2.82 22.59 -2.71
N GLY A 210 2.04 23.45 -3.37
CA GLY A 210 2.38 23.99 -4.71
C GLY A 210 1.71 23.23 -5.88
N VAL A 211 1.18 22.05 -5.68
CA VAL A 211 0.30 21.39 -6.64
C VAL A 211 -1.12 21.90 -6.42
N VAL A 212 -1.50 22.92 -7.17
CA VAL A 212 -2.83 23.52 -7.06
C VAL A 212 -3.87 22.48 -7.52
N ALA A 213 -4.76 22.10 -6.61
CA ALA A 213 -5.94 21.32 -7.01
C ALA A 213 -6.80 22.18 -7.94
N GLY A 214 -6.90 21.79 -9.19
CA GLY A 214 -7.91 22.34 -10.10
C GLY A 214 -9.32 22.05 -9.58
N ARG A 215 -10.34 22.68 -10.16
CA ARG A 215 -11.72 22.25 -9.89
C ARG A 215 -11.86 20.81 -10.36
N PRO A 216 -12.33 19.89 -9.48
CA PRO A 216 -12.49 18.49 -9.88
C PRO A 216 -13.38 18.36 -11.11
N THR A 217 -13.00 17.51 -12.05
CA THR A 217 -13.88 17.16 -13.17
C THR A 217 -15.10 16.40 -12.63
N ARG A 218 -16.14 16.32 -13.46
CA ARG A 218 -17.33 15.55 -13.11
C ARG A 218 -16.99 14.09 -12.78
N SER A 219 -16.13 13.47 -13.58
CA SER A 219 -15.73 12.08 -13.37
C SER A 219 -14.97 11.89 -12.06
N GLN A 220 -14.12 12.85 -11.70
CA GLN A 220 -13.39 12.85 -10.42
C GLN A 220 -14.34 12.99 -9.22
N ALA A 221 -15.32 13.90 -9.30
CA ALA A 221 -16.33 14.07 -8.25
C ALA A 221 -17.16 12.79 -8.04
N ILE A 222 -17.58 12.13 -9.14
CA ILE A 222 -18.31 10.87 -9.09
C ILE A 222 -17.43 9.76 -8.48
N ALA A 223 -16.18 9.64 -8.90
CA ALA A 223 -15.25 8.65 -8.37
C ALA A 223 -15.01 8.84 -6.87
N GLN A 224 -14.85 10.09 -6.43
CA GLN A 224 -14.69 10.44 -5.01
C GLN A 224 -15.90 9.99 -4.18
N ALA A 225 -17.11 10.31 -4.61
CA ALA A 225 -18.34 9.90 -3.92
C ALA A 225 -18.52 8.37 -3.88
N MET A 226 -18.18 7.67 -4.97
CA MET A 226 -18.21 6.20 -5.02
C MET A 226 -17.17 5.58 -4.09
N SER A 227 -15.95 6.12 -4.07
CA SER A 227 -14.86 5.66 -3.20
C SER A 227 -15.21 5.84 -1.73
N GLU A 228 -15.69 7.02 -1.33
CA GLU A 228 -16.12 7.31 0.03
C GLU A 228 -17.21 6.32 0.47
N LYS A 229 -18.26 6.14 -0.34
CA LYS A 229 -19.34 5.18 -0.08
C LYS A 229 -18.85 3.75 0.07
N ALA A 230 -17.91 3.33 -0.78
CA ALA A 230 -17.39 1.96 -0.77
C ALA A 230 -16.47 1.71 0.43
N VAL A 231 -15.57 2.64 0.73
CA VAL A 231 -14.61 2.56 1.84
C VAL A 231 -15.34 2.59 3.18
N THR A 232 -16.27 3.52 3.40
CA THR A 232 -16.99 3.66 4.67
C THR A 232 -17.90 2.47 4.98
N ARG A 233 -18.34 1.70 3.99
CA ARG A 233 -19.16 0.50 4.13
C ARG A 233 -18.38 -0.80 4.23
N GLY A 234 -17.06 -0.74 4.18
CA GLY A 234 -16.20 -1.92 4.31
C GLY A 234 -16.42 -2.64 5.64
N LYS A 235 -16.46 -3.97 5.62
CA LYS A 235 -16.69 -4.81 6.81
C LYS A 235 -15.41 -5.31 7.45
N VAL A 236 -14.33 -5.39 6.68
CA VAL A 236 -13.01 -5.79 7.17
C VAL A 236 -12.34 -4.56 7.74
N SER A 237 -11.84 -4.62 8.97
CA SER A 237 -11.19 -3.49 9.62
C SER A 237 -9.72 -3.32 9.18
N ALA A 238 -9.15 -2.13 9.40
CA ALA A 238 -7.72 -1.91 9.19
C ALA A 238 -6.86 -2.81 10.08
N ALA A 239 -7.33 -3.12 11.29
CA ALA A 239 -6.66 -4.03 12.21
C ALA A 239 -6.64 -5.48 11.69
N ASP A 240 -7.75 -5.95 11.06
CA ASP A 240 -7.77 -7.26 10.42
C ASP A 240 -6.78 -7.34 9.27
N VAL A 241 -6.72 -6.30 8.43
CA VAL A 241 -5.77 -6.26 7.30
C VAL A 241 -4.32 -6.28 7.80
N ALA A 242 -4.00 -5.50 8.83
CA ALA A 242 -2.68 -5.53 9.43
C ALA A 242 -2.36 -6.92 10.00
N ARG A 243 -3.31 -7.59 10.67
CA ARG A 243 -3.15 -8.97 11.14
C ARG A 243 -2.88 -9.93 9.97
N PHE A 244 -3.62 -9.84 8.85
CA PHE A 244 -3.37 -10.68 7.66
C PHE A 244 -1.97 -10.50 7.08
N VAL A 245 -1.37 -9.31 7.20
CA VAL A 245 0.03 -9.07 6.82
C VAL A 245 0.96 -9.90 7.69
N PHE A 246 0.81 -9.83 9.01
CA PHE A 246 1.66 -10.60 9.92
C PHE A 246 1.43 -12.11 9.81
N ASP A 247 0.18 -12.56 9.64
CA ASP A 247 -0.14 -13.97 9.39
C ASP A 247 0.54 -14.48 8.10
N ALA A 248 0.55 -13.66 7.04
CA ALA A 248 1.21 -14.01 5.78
C ALA A 248 2.74 -14.08 5.92
N MET A 249 3.35 -13.22 6.74
CA MET A 249 4.78 -13.31 7.07
C MET A 249 5.09 -14.60 7.84
N ASP A 250 4.27 -14.94 8.84
CA ASP A 250 4.44 -16.14 9.65
C ASP A 250 4.24 -17.44 8.83
N GLU A 251 3.40 -17.39 7.77
CA GLU A 251 3.09 -18.50 6.86
C GLU A 251 3.94 -18.52 5.58
N ASP A 252 4.83 -17.57 5.38
CA ASP A 252 5.59 -17.35 4.13
C ASP A 252 4.69 -17.26 2.88
N ARG A 253 3.54 -16.59 2.99
CA ARG A 253 2.53 -16.46 1.94
C ARG A 253 2.70 -15.14 1.19
N PHE A 254 2.94 -15.20 -0.13
CA PHE A 254 3.22 -14.04 -0.96
C PHE A 254 2.04 -13.08 -1.12
N TYR A 255 0.87 -13.59 -1.57
CA TYR A 255 -0.32 -12.75 -1.74
C TYR A 255 -1.12 -12.62 -0.46
N VAL A 256 -1.43 -11.36 -0.06
CA VAL A 256 -2.24 -11.04 1.10
C VAL A 256 -3.52 -10.34 0.66
N PHE A 257 -4.65 -11.04 0.75
CA PHE A 257 -5.95 -10.52 0.33
C PHE A 257 -6.86 -10.24 1.54
N SER A 258 -7.45 -9.03 1.56
CA SER A 258 -8.46 -8.70 2.58
C SER A 258 -9.84 -9.32 2.27
N HIS A 259 -10.12 -9.61 0.99
CA HIS A 259 -11.41 -10.11 0.51
C HIS A 259 -11.22 -11.25 -0.50
N PRO A 260 -10.93 -12.49 -0.05
CA PRO A 260 -10.66 -13.61 -0.97
C PRO A 260 -11.79 -13.91 -1.95
N LYS A 261 -13.05 -13.61 -1.58
CA LYS A 261 -14.21 -13.79 -2.48
C LYS A 261 -14.14 -12.93 -3.75
N ALA A 262 -13.41 -11.82 -3.74
CA ALA A 262 -13.24 -10.95 -4.90
C ALA A 262 -12.29 -11.53 -5.97
N LEU A 263 -11.60 -12.64 -5.68
CA LEU A 263 -10.70 -13.30 -6.62
C LEU A 263 -11.41 -13.91 -7.83
N SER A 264 -12.71 -14.18 -7.77
CA SER A 264 -13.51 -14.58 -8.93
C SER A 264 -13.44 -13.57 -10.08
N ASN A 265 -13.38 -12.26 -9.75
CA ASN A 265 -13.23 -11.21 -10.75
C ASN A 265 -11.82 -11.20 -11.37
N VAL A 266 -10.78 -11.52 -10.59
CA VAL A 266 -9.42 -11.67 -11.09
C VAL A 266 -9.34 -12.86 -12.03
N GLN A 267 -9.93 -14.00 -11.67
CA GLN A 267 -10.02 -15.17 -12.54
C GLN A 267 -10.67 -14.82 -13.87
N ARG A 268 -11.84 -14.18 -13.87
CA ARG A 268 -12.55 -13.73 -15.08
C ARG A 268 -11.67 -12.87 -15.98
N ARG A 269 -10.96 -11.89 -15.40
CA ARG A 269 -10.02 -11.05 -16.15
C ARG A 269 -8.88 -11.89 -16.78
N MET A 270 -8.32 -12.85 -16.06
CA MET A 270 -7.27 -13.72 -16.60
C MET A 270 -7.80 -14.64 -17.69
N GLU A 271 -9.02 -15.13 -17.56
CA GLU A 271 -9.67 -15.91 -18.64
C GLU A 271 -9.89 -15.06 -19.90
N ASP A 272 -10.22 -13.78 -19.79
CA ASP A 272 -10.32 -12.90 -20.96
C ASP A 272 -8.98 -12.79 -21.70
N VAL A 273 -7.87 -12.68 -20.97
CA VAL A 273 -6.52 -12.65 -21.55
C VAL A 273 -6.17 -13.99 -22.20
N LEU A 274 -6.36 -15.10 -21.50
CA LEU A 274 -6.00 -16.44 -21.97
C LEU A 274 -6.82 -16.87 -23.20
N LEU A 275 -8.07 -16.45 -23.27
CA LEU A 275 -9.00 -16.77 -24.34
C LEU A 275 -9.05 -15.67 -25.42
N ILE A 276 -8.18 -14.66 -25.35
CA ILE A 276 -8.07 -13.57 -26.33
C ILE A 276 -9.44 -12.88 -26.52
N ARG A 277 -10.14 -12.61 -25.43
CA ARG A 277 -11.44 -11.92 -25.42
C ARG A 277 -11.27 -10.45 -25.06
N ASN A 278 -12.25 -9.62 -25.45
CA ASN A 278 -12.34 -8.27 -24.92
C ASN A 278 -12.57 -8.30 -23.40
N PRO A 279 -12.09 -7.27 -22.65
CA PRO A 279 -12.34 -7.18 -21.22
C PRO A 279 -13.83 -7.29 -20.87
N SER A 280 -14.17 -8.20 -19.96
CA SER A 280 -15.53 -8.37 -19.46
C SER A 280 -16.03 -7.13 -18.74
N ASP A 281 -17.33 -6.82 -18.84
CA ASP A 281 -17.95 -5.71 -18.09
C ASP A 281 -17.81 -5.98 -16.58
N PRO A 282 -17.10 -5.12 -15.82
CA PRO A 282 -16.93 -5.29 -14.38
C PRO A 282 -18.25 -5.12 -13.60
N PHE A 283 -19.31 -4.63 -14.24
CA PHE A 283 -20.64 -4.45 -13.67
C PHE A 283 -21.62 -5.57 -14.06
N SER A 284 -21.17 -6.64 -14.74
CA SER A 284 -22.04 -7.71 -15.19
C SER A 284 -22.93 -8.32 -14.09
N GLU A 285 -22.44 -8.36 -12.84
CA GLU A 285 -23.17 -8.82 -11.65
C GLU A 285 -23.93 -7.71 -10.90
N ARG A 286 -23.75 -6.43 -11.32
CA ARG A 286 -24.35 -5.24 -10.70
C ARG A 286 -24.68 -4.22 -11.78
N GLN A 287 -25.54 -4.60 -12.71
CA GLN A 287 -25.86 -3.80 -13.90
C GLN A 287 -26.37 -2.40 -13.54
N GLU A 288 -27.16 -2.29 -12.45
CA GLU A 288 -27.66 -1.01 -11.94
C GLU A 288 -26.54 -0.03 -11.57
N VAL A 289 -25.41 -0.51 -11.03
CA VAL A 289 -24.26 0.35 -10.70
C VAL A 289 -23.59 0.85 -11.97
N GLY A 290 -23.44 -0.02 -12.97
CA GLY A 290 -22.89 0.36 -14.27
C GLY A 290 -23.76 1.37 -15.01
N GLU A 291 -25.09 1.21 -14.96
CA GLU A 291 -26.06 2.13 -15.56
C GLU A 291 -26.06 3.49 -14.88
N GLN A 292 -26.05 3.51 -13.53
CA GLN A 292 -25.92 4.76 -12.76
C GLN A 292 -24.64 5.50 -13.09
N LEU A 293 -23.50 4.80 -13.18
CA LEU A 293 -22.22 5.43 -13.54
C LEU A 293 -22.25 5.98 -14.97
N ARG A 294 -22.75 5.19 -15.94
CA ARG A 294 -22.89 5.64 -17.34
C ARG A 294 -23.81 6.86 -17.45
N SER A 295 -24.96 6.83 -16.79
CA SER A 295 -25.89 7.96 -16.76
C SER A 295 -25.28 9.21 -16.15
N ALA A 296 -24.60 9.06 -14.99
CA ALA A 296 -23.95 10.15 -14.31
C ALA A 296 -22.81 10.79 -15.13
N LEU A 297 -22.03 9.99 -15.87
CA LEU A 297 -20.95 10.48 -16.71
C LEU A 297 -21.43 11.11 -18.04
N ARG A 298 -22.59 10.67 -18.58
CA ARG A 298 -23.13 11.16 -19.86
C ARG A 298 -24.09 12.35 -19.72
N ALA A 299 -24.61 12.61 -18.53
CA ALA A 299 -25.47 13.76 -18.33
C ALA A 299 -24.70 15.04 -18.73
N GLN A 300 -25.30 15.89 -19.57
CA GLN A 300 -24.77 17.20 -19.89
C GLN A 300 -25.09 18.15 -18.72
N ASP A 301 -24.18 19.09 -18.45
CA ASP A 301 -24.38 20.14 -17.43
C ASP A 301 -25.48 21.10 -17.86
#